data_c8bd82261d2af1841a01a59223061be7
#
_entry.id   c8bd82261d2af1841a01a59223061be7
#
_cell.length_a   1.000
_cell.length_b   1.000
_cell.length_c   1.000
_cell.angle_alpha   90.00
_cell.angle_beta   90.00
_cell.angle_gamma   90.00
#
_symmetry.space_group_name_H-M   'P 1'
#
loop_
_entity.id
_entity.type
_entity.pdbx_description
1 polymer ?
#
loop_
_entity_poly.entity_id
_entity_poly.type
_entity_poly.pdbx_seq_one_letter_code
_entity_poly.pdbx_strand_id
1 'polypeptide(L)'
;MIPRAIRSAAAASFLLLACVAGHAEPVVAQRFMVVAAHPLAARAGYDAIRRGGNAIDAAIAVELVLGLVEPQSSGLGGGAFLLHYAARDAKLEAYDGRETAPARAAPGRFLGADGRPLDWPDAVVSGKSVGVPGLLRLLELAHRGHGKLPWASLFEPAIKLAREGFPISPRLNALVAADRFLALDANARRYFFLPDGKAKPAGTLLKNPDYAAVLARVAAGGADAFYRGEIAREIAAAVRSHKRGPGDLVEADFSAYSAKQREPLCGAYRRWKVCGMPPPSSGGFAVLQILGILERFDLRALKPDSVEAAHLFAESGRLAYADRNLYIGDPDFVRAPLAALLEPRYLAARAKLIDPLHSMGRARAGDPGGVATSYGLAEPLELPATSHVSIVDAEGNAVALTASVEAAFGNRQMVRGFFLNNELTDFSWVPEEDGKPVANRVEAKKRPRSSMAPTLVFDEKGKLTMVIGSPGGHSIINYVALTIVNVLDWGMDIQQAIDAPRMGSRNGPTELERGTKAERLAPALERMGHSVRIRPEASGLHGIVRTATGWAGGADSRREGVALGD
;
A
#
# COMPACT_ATOMS: atom_id res chain seq x y z
N MET A 1 -73.09 44.84 -13.57
CA MET A 1 -73.09 43.52 -12.88
C MET A 1 -71.87 42.76 -13.35
N ILE A 2 -70.84 42.65 -12.51
CA ILE A 2 -69.54 42.00 -12.82
C ILE A 2 -69.39 40.89 -11.78
N PRO A 3 -69.14 39.63 -12.15
CA PRO A 3 -68.83 38.62 -11.14
C PRO A 3 -67.32 38.57 -10.87
N ARG A 4 -67.02 38.51 -9.59
CA ARG A 4 -65.67 38.36 -9.01
C ARG A 4 -65.06 36.98 -9.33
N ALA A 5 -63.85 36.97 -9.88
CA ALA A 5 -63.03 35.78 -10.03
C ALA A 5 -62.27 35.51 -8.73
N ILE A 6 -62.41 34.29 -8.18
CA ILE A 6 -61.70 33.77 -7.03
C ILE A 6 -60.30 33.29 -7.52
N ARG A 7 -59.23 33.88 -6.97
CA ARG A 7 -57.86 33.40 -7.18
C ARG A 7 -57.53 32.38 -6.08
N SER A 8 -57.44 31.12 -6.40
CA SER A 8 -56.88 30.08 -5.53
C SER A 8 -55.36 30.14 -5.62
N ALA A 9 -54.71 30.47 -4.51
CA ALA A 9 -53.26 30.35 -4.35
C ALA A 9 -52.93 28.92 -3.93
N ALA A 10 -52.30 28.13 -4.79
CA ALA A 10 -51.74 26.84 -4.42
C ALA A 10 -50.37 27.08 -3.80
N ALA A 11 -50.23 26.85 -2.50
CA ALA A 11 -48.96 26.83 -1.81
C ALA A 11 -48.25 25.50 -2.12
N ALA A 12 -47.22 25.55 -2.95
CA ALA A 12 -46.32 24.41 -3.19
C ALA A 12 -45.32 24.32 -2.01
N SER A 13 -45.57 23.38 -1.09
CA SER A 13 -44.58 23.02 -0.06
C SER A 13 -43.45 22.25 -0.71
N PHE A 14 -42.29 22.88 -0.89
CA PHE A 14 -41.02 22.23 -1.21
C PHE A 14 -40.52 21.51 0.06
N LEU A 15 -40.71 20.19 0.13
CA LEU A 15 -39.94 19.34 1.06
C LEU A 15 -38.48 19.31 0.58
N LEU A 16 -37.64 20.07 1.26
CA LEU A 16 -36.18 19.85 1.19
C LEU A 16 -35.87 18.51 1.87
N LEU A 17 -35.75 17.44 1.08
CA LEU A 17 -35.05 16.25 1.54
C LEU A 17 -33.58 16.65 1.73
N ALA A 18 -33.19 16.93 2.96
CA ALA A 18 -31.78 16.92 3.34
C ALA A 18 -31.28 15.48 3.19
N CYS A 19 -30.56 15.18 2.12
CA CYS A 19 -29.73 13.99 2.06
C CYS A 19 -28.72 14.09 3.21
N VAL A 20 -29.05 13.49 4.35
CA VAL A 20 -28.05 13.14 5.34
C VAL A 20 -27.16 12.11 4.61
N ALA A 21 -25.95 12.50 4.26
CA ALA A 21 -24.94 11.57 3.81
C ALA A 21 -24.68 10.60 4.97
N GLY A 22 -25.40 9.48 4.98
CA GLY A 22 -25.19 8.40 5.92
C GLY A 22 -23.77 7.88 5.70
N HIS A 23 -22.95 7.90 6.74
CA HIS A 23 -21.67 7.20 6.71
C HIS A 23 -21.99 5.73 6.49
N ALA A 24 -21.22 5.07 5.61
CA ALA A 24 -21.33 3.62 5.45
C ALA A 24 -21.04 2.96 6.80
N GLU A 25 -21.88 2.02 7.21
CA GLU A 25 -21.63 1.25 8.43
C GLU A 25 -20.60 0.16 8.17
N PRO A 26 -19.77 -0.22 9.16
CA PRO A 26 -18.85 -1.33 9.03
C PRO A 26 -19.63 -2.64 8.87
N VAL A 27 -19.10 -3.55 8.06
CA VAL A 27 -19.62 -4.91 7.97
C VAL A 27 -19.25 -5.68 9.24
N VAL A 28 -20.25 -6.24 9.93
CA VAL A 28 -20.03 -7.00 11.17
C VAL A 28 -20.14 -8.50 10.89
N ALA A 29 -19.23 -9.28 11.47
CA ALA A 29 -19.18 -10.73 11.35
C ALA A 29 -18.75 -11.37 12.68
N GLN A 30 -19.20 -12.61 12.93
CA GLN A 30 -18.91 -13.30 14.20
C GLN A 30 -17.63 -14.13 14.16
N ARG A 31 -17.33 -14.79 13.04
CA ARG A 31 -16.28 -15.82 12.95
C ARG A 31 -15.06 -15.38 12.18
N PHE A 32 -15.24 -14.82 10.99
CA PHE A 32 -14.13 -14.40 10.14
C PHE A 32 -14.49 -13.20 9.28
N MET A 33 -13.47 -12.52 8.77
CA MET A 33 -13.62 -11.33 7.95
C MET A 33 -12.53 -11.27 6.88
N VAL A 34 -12.90 -10.93 5.65
CA VAL A 34 -12.00 -10.66 4.52
C VAL A 34 -12.31 -9.26 3.99
N VAL A 35 -11.33 -8.37 3.97
CA VAL A 35 -11.45 -7.02 3.41
C VAL A 35 -10.40 -6.86 2.32
N ALA A 36 -10.82 -6.56 1.09
CA ALA A 36 -9.93 -6.47 -0.07
C ALA A 36 -10.39 -5.40 -1.06
N ALA A 37 -9.48 -4.99 -1.94
CA ALA A 37 -9.64 -3.85 -2.85
C ALA A 37 -10.69 -4.05 -3.97
N HIS A 38 -11.19 -5.27 -4.16
CA HIS A 38 -12.17 -5.57 -5.22
C HIS A 38 -13.14 -6.69 -4.79
N PRO A 39 -14.45 -6.59 -5.10
CA PRO A 39 -15.46 -7.57 -4.68
C PRO A 39 -15.16 -9.01 -5.10
N LEU A 40 -14.69 -9.22 -6.34
CA LEU A 40 -14.34 -10.56 -6.83
C LEU A 40 -13.15 -11.17 -6.05
N ALA A 41 -12.20 -10.34 -5.65
CA ALA A 41 -11.06 -10.78 -4.86
C ALA A 41 -11.46 -11.11 -3.43
N ALA A 42 -12.23 -10.22 -2.78
CA ALA A 42 -12.77 -10.49 -1.43
C ALA A 42 -13.60 -11.78 -1.41
N ARG A 43 -14.40 -12.03 -2.47
CA ARG A 43 -15.18 -13.26 -2.61
C ARG A 43 -14.29 -14.50 -2.71
N ALA A 44 -13.18 -14.45 -3.46
CA ALA A 44 -12.26 -15.58 -3.55
C ALA A 44 -11.66 -15.95 -2.18
N GLY A 45 -11.27 -14.96 -1.37
CA GLY A 45 -10.79 -15.17 0.00
C GLY A 45 -11.87 -15.72 0.94
N TYR A 46 -13.07 -15.13 0.88
CA TYR A 46 -14.23 -15.60 1.62
C TYR A 46 -14.53 -17.08 1.33
N ASP A 47 -14.56 -17.45 0.04
CA ASP A 47 -14.81 -18.83 -0.39
C ASP A 47 -13.67 -19.78 0.01
N ALA A 48 -12.42 -19.32 0.05
CA ALA A 48 -11.29 -20.12 0.54
C ALA A 48 -11.48 -20.48 2.04
N ILE A 49 -11.86 -19.51 2.89
CA ILE A 49 -12.16 -19.78 4.30
C ILE A 49 -13.36 -20.73 4.43
N ARG A 50 -14.43 -20.50 3.67
CA ARG A 50 -15.63 -21.36 3.67
C ARG A 50 -15.35 -22.80 3.28
N ARG A 51 -14.33 -23.07 2.47
CA ARG A 51 -13.85 -24.41 2.10
C ARG A 51 -12.93 -25.05 3.14
N GLY A 52 -12.74 -24.42 4.30
CA GLY A 52 -11.88 -24.92 5.38
C GLY A 52 -10.43 -24.38 5.34
N GLY A 53 -10.14 -23.41 4.48
CA GLY A 53 -8.88 -22.70 4.46
C GLY A 53 -8.72 -21.73 5.65
N ASN A 54 -7.53 -21.23 5.81
CA ASN A 54 -7.19 -20.23 6.82
C ASN A 54 -6.88 -18.85 6.20
N ALA A 55 -6.39 -17.92 7.02
CA ALA A 55 -6.09 -16.55 6.59
C ALA A 55 -5.02 -16.50 5.49
N ILE A 56 -4.02 -17.38 5.50
CA ILE A 56 -2.99 -17.47 4.44
C ILE A 56 -3.60 -17.96 3.12
N ASP A 57 -4.42 -19.03 3.16
CA ASP A 57 -5.09 -19.55 1.96
C ASP A 57 -5.98 -18.47 1.32
N ALA A 58 -6.74 -17.76 2.17
CA ALA A 58 -7.58 -16.66 1.72
C ALA A 58 -6.75 -15.51 1.10
N ALA A 59 -5.64 -15.13 1.72
CA ALA A 59 -4.78 -14.06 1.19
C ALA A 59 -4.19 -14.40 -0.19
N ILE A 60 -3.80 -15.67 -0.40
CA ILE A 60 -3.32 -16.15 -1.70
C ILE A 60 -4.42 -16.06 -2.74
N ALA A 61 -5.62 -16.59 -2.45
CA ALA A 61 -6.74 -16.56 -3.39
C ALA A 61 -7.15 -15.11 -3.74
N VAL A 62 -7.17 -14.21 -2.75
CA VAL A 62 -7.44 -12.77 -2.95
C VAL A 62 -6.41 -12.15 -3.89
N GLU A 63 -5.11 -12.34 -3.60
CA GLU A 63 -4.04 -11.66 -4.34
C GLU A 63 -3.94 -12.12 -5.79
N LEU A 64 -4.16 -13.42 -6.05
CA LEU A 64 -4.18 -13.97 -7.41
C LEU A 64 -5.34 -13.39 -8.24
N VAL A 65 -6.49 -13.11 -7.60
CA VAL A 65 -7.62 -12.43 -8.26
C VAL A 65 -7.34 -10.94 -8.40
N LEU A 66 -6.74 -10.27 -7.40
CA LEU A 66 -6.37 -8.84 -7.51
C LEU A 66 -5.42 -8.58 -8.68
N GLY A 67 -4.42 -9.43 -8.90
CA GLY A 67 -3.53 -9.33 -10.06
C GLY A 67 -4.22 -9.42 -11.41
N LEU A 68 -5.45 -9.94 -11.46
CA LEU A 68 -6.30 -9.98 -12.65
C LEU A 68 -7.24 -8.76 -12.75
N VAL A 69 -7.96 -8.42 -11.66
CA VAL A 69 -9.05 -7.43 -11.68
C VAL A 69 -8.59 -6.01 -11.31
N GLU A 70 -7.46 -5.89 -10.61
CA GLU A 70 -6.74 -4.65 -10.29
C GLU A 70 -5.28 -4.65 -10.79
N PRO A 71 -5.03 -5.00 -12.07
CA PRO A 71 -3.67 -5.17 -12.61
C PRO A 71 -2.84 -3.87 -12.59
N GLN A 72 -3.50 -2.73 -12.41
CA GLN A 72 -2.85 -1.43 -12.22
C GLN A 72 -2.22 -1.27 -10.84
N SER A 73 -2.56 -2.14 -9.88
CA SER A 73 -2.18 -1.97 -8.47
C SER A 73 -1.17 -3.02 -7.99
N SER A 74 -1.42 -4.30 -8.26
CA SER A 74 -0.59 -5.44 -7.83
C SER A 74 -0.65 -6.59 -8.83
N GLY A 75 0.15 -7.63 -8.64
CA GLY A 75 0.11 -8.84 -9.47
C GLY A 75 1.43 -9.58 -9.54
N LEU A 76 1.47 -10.62 -10.39
CA LEU A 76 2.59 -11.59 -10.48
C LEU A 76 3.93 -10.95 -10.82
N GLY A 77 3.92 -9.82 -11.53
CA GLY A 77 5.14 -9.09 -11.90
C GLY A 77 5.64 -8.12 -10.84
N GLY A 78 5.04 -8.11 -9.65
CA GLY A 78 5.36 -7.23 -8.53
C GLY A 78 5.87 -7.96 -7.29
N GLY A 79 5.82 -7.27 -6.16
CA GLY A 79 6.19 -7.81 -4.85
C GLY A 79 5.17 -7.48 -3.76
N ALA A 80 5.48 -7.93 -2.55
CA ALA A 80 4.59 -7.78 -1.41
C ALA A 80 5.31 -7.83 -0.07
N PHE A 81 4.62 -7.33 0.97
CA PHE A 81 4.91 -7.61 2.37
C PHE A 81 3.67 -8.19 3.04
N LEU A 82 3.89 -9.19 3.89
CA LEU A 82 2.83 -9.87 4.60
C LEU A 82 3.19 -10.02 6.08
N LEU A 83 2.26 -9.64 6.95
CA LEU A 83 2.28 -10.02 8.36
C LEU A 83 1.25 -11.14 8.59
N HIS A 84 1.67 -12.20 9.25
CA HIS A 84 0.82 -13.31 9.65
C HIS A 84 0.85 -13.48 11.16
N TYR A 85 -0.32 -13.50 11.77
CA TYR A 85 -0.49 -13.85 13.19
C TYR A 85 -1.15 -15.22 13.32
N ALA A 86 -0.44 -16.17 13.92
CA ALA A 86 -0.95 -17.49 14.28
C ALA A 86 -1.54 -17.39 15.70
N ALA A 87 -2.87 -17.42 15.81
CA ALA A 87 -3.58 -17.21 17.06
C ALA A 87 -3.31 -18.29 18.11
N ARG A 88 -3.16 -19.56 17.66
CA ARG A 88 -2.88 -20.70 18.52
C ARG A 88 -1.61 -20.52 19.34
N ASP A 89 -0.55 -20.03 18.71
CA ASP A 89 0.78 -19.93 19.30
C ASP A 89 1.12 -18.48 19.68
N ALA A 90 0.20 -17.54 19.46
CA ALA A 90 0.36 -16.09 19.61
C ALA A 90 1.63 -15.57 18.87
N LYS A 91 1.99 -16.24 17.77
CA LYS A 91 3.20 -15.96 16.99
C LYS A 91 2.89 -14.99 15.85
N LEU A 92 3.67 -13.92 15.76
CA LEU A 92 3.63 -12.97 14.66
C LEU A 92 4.86 -13.16 13.78
N GLU A 93 4.66 -13.22 12.47
CA GLU A 93 5.71 -13.41 11.47
C GLU A 93 5.57 -12.36 10.36
N ALA A 94 6.70 -11.91 9.82
CA ALA A 94 6.76 -11.00 8.68
C ALA A 94 7.43 -11.67 7.48
N TYR A 95 6.80 -11.55 6.32
CA TYR A 95 7.29 -12.11 5.05
C TYR A 95 7.61 -10.97 4.09
N ASP A 96 8.84 -10.99 3.55
CA ASP A 96 9.40 -10.01 2.63
C ASP A 96 9.55 -10.64 1.25
N GLY A 97 8.65 -10.26 0.35
CA GLY A 97 8.68 -10.54 -1.08
C GLY A 97 8.93 -9.28 -1.91
N ARG A 98 9.71 -8.32 -1.36
CA ARG A 98 10.12 -7.12 -2.09
C ARG A 98 10.99 -7.51 -3.28
N GLU A 99 10.86 -6.80 -4.37
CA GLU A 99 11.67 -6.97 -5.57
C GLU A 99 13.16 -6.75 -5.27
N THR A 100 14.01 -7.44 -6.01
CA THR A 100 15.46 -7.19 -5.95
C THR A 100 15.98 -6.58 -7.23
N ALA A 101 16.96 -5.70 -7.10
CA ALA A 101 17.72 -5.21 -8.24
C ALA A 101 18.47 -6.37 -8.93
N PRO A 102 18.64 -6.35 -10.27
CA PRO A 102 19.45 -7.33 -10.98
C PRO A 102 20.89 -7.39 -10.45
N ALA A 103 21.56 -8.51 -10.63
CA ALA A 103 22.97 -8.67 -10.24
C ALA A 103 23.94 -7.68 -10.94
N ARG A 104 23.51 -7.09 -12.05
CA ARG A 104 24.27 -6.07 -12.80
C ARG A 104 23.91 -4.63 -12.43
N ALA A 105 22.96 -4.42 -11.53
CA ALA A 105 22.54 -3.08 -11.14
C ALA A 105 23.66 -2.30 -10.44
N ALA A 106 23.82 -1.04 -10.83
CA ALA A 106 24.86 -0.13 -10.31
C ALA A 106 24.22 1.15 -9.75
N PRO A 107 24.89 1.87 -8.83
CA PRO A 107 24.33 3.06 -8.17
C PRO A 107 23.83 4.15 -9.11
N GLY A 108 24.49 4.36 -10.27
CA GLY A 108 24.09 5.34 -11.28
C GLY A 108 22.95 4.91 -12.21
N ARG A 109 22.20 3.84 -11.89
CA ARG A 109 21.16 3.24 -12.76
C ARG A 109 20.15 4.24 -13.33
N PHE A 110 19.77 5.26 -12.56
CA PHE A 110 18.81 6.29 -12.93
C PHE A 110 19.44 7.64 -13.26
N LEU A 111 20.74 7.67 -13.53
CA LEU A 111 21.43 8.86 -14.03
C LEU A 111 21.55 8.81 -15.56
N GLY A 112 21.42 9.98 -16.19
CA GLY A 112 21.74 10.20 -17.59
C GLY A 112 23.26 10.29 -17.80
N ALA A 113 23.67 10.42 -19.06
CA ALA A 113 25.08 10.59 -19.43
C ALA A 113 25.70 11.88 -18.87
N ASP A 114 24.87 12.86 -18.54
CA ASP A 114 25.26 14.14 -17.92
C ASP A 114 25.35 14.07 -16.38
N GLY A 115 25.15 12.88 -15.80
CA GLY A 115 25.17 12.65 -14.35
C GLY A 115 23.92 13.16 -13.60
N ARG A 116 22.89 13.64 -14.31
CA ARG A 116 21.62 14.08 -13.72
C ARG A 116 20.62 12.92 -13.68
N PRO A 117 19.63 12.96 -12.74
CA PRO A 117 18.53 12.03 -12.74
C PRO A 117 17.78 12.02 -14.09
N LEU A 118 17.40 10.84 -14.55
CA LEU A 118 16.56 10.66 -15.73
C LEU A 118 15.21 11.36 -15.55
N ASP A 119 14.60 11.78 -16.66
CA ASP A 119 13.20 12.19 -16.65
C ASP A 119 12.28 11.03 -16.25
N TRP A 120 11.13 11.38 -15.64
CA TRP A 120 10.20 10.39 -15.11
C TRP A 120 9.84 9.27 -16.11
N PRO A 121 9.47 9.54 -17.38
CA PRO A 121 9.12 8.47 -18.31
C PRO A 121 10.30 7.54 -18.63
N ASP A 122 11.51 8.07 -18.65
CA ASP A 122 12.72 7.31 -19.00
C ASP A 122 13.24 6.47 -17.83
N ALA A 123 12.93 6.88 -16.62
CA ALA A 123 13.17 6.07 -15.42
C ALA A 123 12.08 5.00 -15.25
N VAL A 124 10.80 5.39 -15.18
CA VAL A 124 9.67 4.54 -14.80
C VAL A 124 9.18 3.64 -15.93
N VAL A 125 8.96 4.22 -17.15
CA VAL A 125 8.46 3.46 -18.32
C VAL A 125 9.64 2.90 -19.10
N SER A 126 10.43 2.07 -18.45
CA SER A 126 11.65 1.48 -19.01
C SER A 126 11.94 0.09 -18.45
N GLY A 127 12.81 -0.66 -19.09
CA GLY A 127 13.32 -1.92 -18.53
C GLY A 127 14.25 -1.71 -17.33
N LYS A 128 14.84 -0.50 -17.17
CA LYS A 128 15.68 -0.16 -16.02
C LYS A 128 14.93 -0.18 -14.69
N SER A 129 13.63 0.09 -14.71
CA SER A 129 12.80 0.18 -13.50
C SER A 129 12.39 -1.18 -12.93
N VAL A 130 12.51 -2.26 -13.71
CA VAL A 130 11.99 -3.58 -13.36
C VAL A 130 12.94 -4.31 -12.42
N GLY A 131 12.45 -4.65 -11.23
CA GLY A 131 13.09 -5.57 -10.30
C GLY A 131 12.60 -7.01 -10.50
N VAL A 132 13.34 -7.96 -9.94
CA VAL A 132 12.91 -9.37 -9.91
C VAL A 132 11.65 -9.46 -9.08
N PRO A 133 10.51 -9.93 -9.63
CA PRO A 133 9.26 -10.05 -8.90
C PRO A 133 9.38 -10.96 -7.67
N GLY A 134 8.70 -10.60 -6.58
CA GLY A 134 8.81 -11.34 -5.33
C GLY A 134 7.52 -11.98 -4.83
N LEU A 135 6.36 -11.55 -5.35
CA LEU A 135 5.05 -11.94 -4.84
C LEU A 135 4.88 -13.46 -4.72
N LEU A 136 5.08 -14.23 -5.80
CA LEU A 136 4.82 -15.67 -5.79
C LEU A 136 5.74 -16.45 -4.83
N ARG A 137 7.01 -16.02 -4.65
CA ARG A 137 7.90 -16.62 -3.65
C ARG A 137 7.44 -16.35 -2.23
N LEU A 138 6.95 -15.12 -1.97
CA LEU A 138 6.38 -14.78 -0.66
C LEU A 138 5.15 -15.64 -0.36
N LEU A 139 4.20 -15.73 -1.31
CA LEU A 139 2.98 -16.51 -1.13
C LEU A 139 3.29 -18.00 -0.92
N GLU A 140 4.21 -18.58 -1.69
CA GLU A 140 4.64 -19.96 -1.52
C GLU A 140 5.33 -20.18 -0.17
N LEU A 141 6.20 -19.26 0.27
CA LEU A 141 6.88 -19.36 1.56
C LEU A 141 5.87 -19.34 2.72
N ALA A 142 4.90 -18.43 2.69
CA ALA A 142 3.85 -18.34 3.70
C ALA A 142 2.93 -19.58 3.67
N HIS A 143 2.56 -20.06 2.48
CA HIS A 143 1.73 -21.25 2.32
C HIS A 143 2.42 -22.51 2.85
N ARG A 144 3.71 -22.71 2.59
CA ARG A 144 4.47 -23.87 3.10
C ARG A 144 4.51 -23.91 4.63
N GLY A 145 4.51 -22.74 5.29
CA GLY A 145 4.50 -22.65 6.75
C GLY A 145 3.12 -22.83 7.36
N HIS A 146 2.07 -22.36 6.70
CA HIS A 146 0.76 -22.16 7.34
C HIS A 146 -0.44 -22.57 6.50
N GLY A 147 -0.31 -22.82 5.20
CA GLY A 147 -1.44 -23.18 4.33
C GLY A 147 -2.15 -24.45 4.77
N LYS A 148 -3.47 -24.47 4.69
CA LYS A 148 -4.33 -25.63 4.98
C LYS A 148 -4.87 -26.29 3.71
N LEU A 149 -5.26 -25.47 2.72
CA LEU A 149 -5.78 -25.98 1.45
C LEU A 149 -4.63 -26.35 0.51
N PRO A 150 -4.83 -27.32 -0.40
CA PRO A 150 -3.85 -27.62 -1.42
C PRO A 150 -3.51 -26.37 -2.24
N TRP A 151 -2.21 -26.09 -2.43
CA TRP A 151 -1.71 -24.93 -3.17
C TRP A 151 -2.44 -24.68 -4.49
N ALA A 152 -2.58 -25.73 -5.32
CA ALA A 152 -3.22 -25.62 -6.63
C ALA A 152 -4.67 -25.13 -6.56
N SER A 153 -5.42 -25.51 -5.52
CA SER A 153 -6.83 -25.14 -5.36
C SER A 153 -7.05 -23.64 -5.09
N LEU A 154 -6.02 -22.93 -4.63
CA LEU A 154 -6.06 -21.49 -4.37
C LEU A 154 -6.01 -20.67 -5.66
N PHE A 155 -5.54 -21.25 -6.76
CA PHE A 155 -5.44 -20.61 -8.07
C PHE A 155 -6.73 -20.72 -8.89
N GLU A 156 -7.58 -21.69 -8.58
CA GLU A 156 -8.80 -21.98 -9.36
C GLU A 156 -9.71 -20.75 -9.57
N PRO A 157 -10.00 -19.91 -8.54
CA PRO A 157 -10.86 -18.75 -8.73
C PRO A 157 -10.31 -17.76 -9.77
N ALA A 158 -9.01 -17.45 -9.69
CA ALA A 158 -8.35 -16.53 -10.62
C ALA A 158 -8.24 -17.14 -12.03
N ILE A 159 -7.92 -18.43 -12.16
CA ILE A 159 -7.88 -19.13 -13.45
C ILE A 159 -9.26 -19.13 -14.11
N LYS A 160 -10.32 -19.39 -13.34
CA LYS A 160 -11.70 -19.38 -13.84
C LYS A 160 -12.08 -17.99 -14.34
N LEU A 161 -11.88 -16.95 -13.53
CA LEU A 161 -12.18 -15.57 -13.91
C LEU A 161 -11.38 -15.12 -15.14
N ALA A 162 -10.11 -15.51 -15.24
CA ALA A 162 -9.27 -15.16 -16.39
C ALA A 162 -9.75 -15.84 -17.69
N ARG A 163 -10.27 -17.06 -17.62
CA ARG A 163 -10.81 -17.79 -18.80
C ARG A 163 -12.22 -17.36 -19.17
N GLU A 164 -13.11 -17.25 -18.20
CA GLU A 164 -14.53 -16.91 -18.45
C GLU A 164 -14.73 -15.43 -18.67
N GLY A 165 -13.90 -14.59 -18.04
CA GLY A 165 -13.92 -13.14 -18.10
C GLY A 165 -14.48 -12.50 -16.84
N PHE A 166 -14.13 -11.24 -16.65
CA PHE A 166 -14.62 -10.36 -15.60
C PHE A 166 -14.94 -8.97 -16.17
N PRO A 167 -15.90 -8.22 -15.61
CA PRO A 167 -16.23 -6.89 -16.11
C PRO A 167 -15.12 -5.89 -15.74
N ILE A 168 -14.76 -5.01 -16.69
CA ILE A 168 -13.90 -3.84 -16.39
C ILE A 168 -14.60 -2.98 -15.35
N SER A 169 -13.94 -2.70 -14.25
CA SER A 169 -14.47 -1.79 -13.23
C SER A 169 -14.40 -0.33 -13.69
N PRO A 170 -15.23 0.58 -13.13
CA PRO A 170 -15.14 2.01 -13.40
C PRO A 170 -13.75 2.58 -13.13
N ARG A 171 -13.10 2.14 -12.03
CA ARG A 171 -11.75 2.58 -11.65
C ARG A 171 -10.70 2.10 -12.65
N LEU A 172 -10.71 0.82 -13.03
CA LEU A 172 -9.79 0.28 -14.04
C LEU A 172 -9.94 1.01 -15.38
N ASN A 173 -11.18 1.23 -15.84
CA ASN A 173 -11.45 2.00 -17.07
C ASN A 173 -10.86 3.41 -16.99
N ALA A 174 -11.11 4.15 -15.89
CA ALA A 174 -10.62 5.51 -15.72
C ALA A 174 -9.08 5.58 -15.74
N LEU A 175 -8.39 4.63 -15.08
CA LEU A 175 -6.94 4.57 -15.04
C LEU A 175 -6.33 4.18 -16.39
N VAL A 176 -6.94 3.23 -17.11
CA VAL A 176 -6.55 2.89 -18.50
C VAL A 176 -6.68 4.10 -19.43
N ALA A 177 -7.79 4.83 -19.33
CA ALA A 177 -8.04 6.02 -20.17
C ALA A 177 -7.08 7.19 -19.85
N ALA A 178 -6.63 7.31 -18.61
CA ALA A 178 -5.75 8.38 -18.18
C ALA A 178 -4.25 8.12 -18.45
N ASP A 179 -3.84 6.85 -18.60
CA ASP A 179 -2.43 6.51 -18.80
C ASP A 179 -1.97 6.73 -20.25
N ARG A 180 -1.02 7.65 -20.44
CA ARG A 180 -0.52 8.04 -21.78
C ARG A 180 0.47 7.05 -22.38
N PHE A 181 1.02 6.13 -21.59
CA PHE A 181 2.07 5.22 -22.01
C PHE A 181 1.58 3.79 -22.19
N LEU A 182 0.45 3.42 -21.58
CA LEU A 182 -0.06 2.05 -21.56
C LEU A 182 -0.31 1.49 -22.97
N ALA A 183 -0.85 2.31 -23.86
CA ALA A 183 -1.13 1.92 -25.26
C ALA A 183 0.13 1.75 -26.14
N LEU A 184 1.32 2.10 -25.62
CA LEU A 184 2.59 1.89 -26.32
C LEU A 184 3.05 0.43 -26.27
N ASP A 185 2.64 -0.32 -25.24
CA ASP A 185 2.83 -1.76 -25.19
C ASP A 185 1.76 -2.48 -26.04
N ALA A 186 2.21 -3.33 -26.96
CA ALA A 186 1.29 -3.99 -27.91
C ALA A 186 0.31 -4.95 -27.23
N ASN A 187 0.72 -5.62 -26.15
CA ASN A 187 -0.12 -6.56 -25.39
C ASN A 187 -1.17 -5.79 -24.58
N ALA A 188 -0.74 -4.75 -23.86
CA ALA A 188 -1.64 -3.90 -23.09
C ALA A 188 -2.65 -3.18 -24.01
N ARG A 189 -2.19 -2.68 -25.18
CA ARG A 189 -3.07 -2.05 -26.19
C ARG A 189 -4.15 -3.01 -26.66
N ARG A 190 -3.78 -4.23 -27.05
CA ARG A 190 -4.75 -5.26 -27.50
C ARG A 190 -5.73 -5.63 -26.39
N TYR A 191 -5.25 -5.66 -25.13
CA TYR A 191 -6.04 -6.11 -24.00
C TYR A 191 -7.04 -5.06 -23.52
N PHE A 192 -6.64 -3.79 -23.43
CA PHE A 192 -7.44 -2.73 -22.79
C PHE A 192 -8.09 -1.73 -23.76
N PHE A 193 -7.67 -1.68 -25.01
CA PHE A 193 -8.15 -0.65 -25.94
C PHE A 193 -8.98 -1.23 -27.08
N LEU A 194 -9.85 -0.38 -27.63
CA LEU A 194 -10.59 -0.62 -28.87
C LEU A 194 -9.69 -0.33 -30.09
N PRO A 195 -10.09 -0.75 -31.30
CA PRO A 195 -9.33 -0.46 -32.53
C PRO A 195 -9.13 1.05 -32.80
N ASP A 196 -10.05 1.89 -32.35
CA ASP A 196 -9.96 3.36 -32.47
C ASP A 196 -9.03 4.01 -31.42
N GLY A 197 -8.41 3.21 -30.55
CA GLY A 197 -7.47 3.67 -29.53
C GLY A 197 -8.10 4.14 -28.22
N LYS A 198 -9.42 4.08 -28.08
CA LYS A 198 -10.10 4.41 -26.82
C LYS A 198 -10.03 3.23 -25.86
N ALA A 199 -9.98 3.52 -24.55
CA ALA A 199 -10.10 2.50 -23.51
C ALA A 199 -11.44 1.76 -23.65
N LYS A 200 -11.42 0.43 -23.49
CA LYS A 200 -12.65 -0.37 -23.44
C LYS A 200 -13.55 0.12 -22.31
N PRO A 201 -14.86 0.30 -22.53
CA PRO A 201 -15.77 0.83 -21.51
C PRO A 201 -15.83 -0.02 -20.24
N ALA A 202 -16.16 0.59 -19.11
CA ALA A 202 -16.53 -0.12 -17.90
C ALA A 202 -17.69 -1.09 -18.18
N GLY A 203 -17.70 -2.26 -17.54
CA GLY A 203 -18.64 -3.33 -17.79
C GLY A 203 -18.26 -4.26 -18.96
N THR A 204 -17.31 -3.88 -19.82
CA THR A 204 -16.82 -4.78 -20.88
C THR A 204 -16.18 -6.02 -20.25
N LEU A 205 -16.57 -7.21 -20.75
CA LEU A 205 -16.00 -8.47 -20.27
C LEU A 205 -14.58 -8.66 -20.81
N LEU A 206 -13.59 -8.70 -19.90
CA LEU A 206 -12.20 -9.01 -20.24
C LEU A 206 -11.89 -10.48 -19.94
N LYS A 207 -11.26 -11.15 -20.91
CA LYS A 207 -10.68 -12.50 -20.76
C LYS A 207 -9.16 -12.42 -20.85
N ASN A 208 -8.46 -13.15 -20.00
CA ASN A 208 -7.01 -13.17 -19.96
C ASN A 208 -6.48 -14.61 -19.97
N PRO A 209 -6.54 -15.31 -21.11
CA PRO A 209 -6.08 -16.70 -21.20
C PRO A 209 -4.58 -16.86 -20.93
N ASP A 210 -3.77 -15.85 -21.23
CA ASP A 210 -2.33 -15.88 -20.97
C ASP A 210 -2.04 -15.88 -19.47
N TYR A 211 -2.75 -15.02 -18.70
CA TYR A 211 -2.68 -15.02 -17.23
C TYR A 211 -3.13 -16.36 -16.65
N ALA A 212 -4.25 -16.92 -17.16
CA ALA A 212 -4.75 -18.23 -16.74
C ALA A 212 -3.72 -19.34 -16.99
N ALA A 213 -2.99 -19.30 -18.11
CA ALA A 213 -1.95 -20.26 -18.43
C ALA A 213 -0.75 -20.18 -17.46
N VAL A 214 -0.32 -18.96 -17.09
CA VAL A 214 0.73 -18.77 -16.08
C VAL A 214 0.28 -19.30 -14.73
N LEU A 215 -0.94 -18.95 -14.29
CA LEU A 215 -1.49 -19.43 -13.02
C LEU A 215 -1.58 -20.96 -12.96
N ALA A 216 -2.04 -21.60 -14.05
CA ALA A 216 -2.12 -23.07 -14.12
C ALA A 216 -0.75 -23.74 -14.01
N ARG A 217 0.30 -23.16 -14.62
CA ARG A 217 1.68 -23.67 -14.47
C ARG A 217 2.19 -23.53 -13.04
N VAL A 218 1.95 -22.37 -12.41
CA VAL A 218 2.37 -22.14 -11.02
C VAL A 218 1.57 -23.00 -10.04
N ALA A 219 0.30 -23.21 -10.29
CA ALA A 219 -0.54 -24.12 -9.50
C ALA A 219 0.01 -25.56 -9.50
N ALA A 220 0.46 -26.05 -10.67
CA ALA A 220 0.97 -27.40 -10.83
C ALA A 220 2.44 -27.56 -10.38
N GLY A 221 3.29 -26.57 -10.62
CA GLY A 221 4.75 -26.67 -10.43
C GLY A 221 5.31 -25.83 -9.28
N GLY A 222 4.45 -25.20 -8.47
CA GLY A 222 4.88 -24.25 -7.45
C GLY A 222 5.47 -22.96 -8.06
N ALA A 223 6.02 -22.10 -7.22
CA ALA A 223 6.61 -20.85 -7.66
C ALA A 223 7.81 -21.07 -8.61
N ASP A 224 8.49 -22.22 -8.55
CA ASP A 224 9.60 -22.52 -9.47
C ASP A 224 9.19 -22.43 -10.94
N ALA A 225 7.94 -22.76 -11.28
CA ALA A 225 7.42 -22.62 -12.64
C ALA A 225 7.44 -21.16 -13.17
N PHE A 226 7.45 -20.16 -12.28
CA PHE A 226 7.58 -18.77 -12.64
C PHE A 226 9.05 -18.31 -12.68
N TYR A 227 9.84 -18.74 -11.69
CA TYR A 227 11.22 -18.24 -11.51
C TYR A 227 12.27 -19.01 -12.33
N ARG A 228 11.90 -20.10 -12.97
CA ARG A 228 12.77 -20.94 -13.79
C ARG A 228 12.13 -21.23 -15.15
N GLY A 229 12.96 -21.30 -16.18
CA GLY A 229 12.53 -21.72 -17.52
C GLY A 229 11.83 -20.61 -18.31
N GLU A 230 10.72 -20.94 -19.00
CA GLU A 230 10.16 -20.12 -20.07
C GLU A 230 9.64 -18.75 -19.59
N ILE A 231 8.90 -18.70 -18.47
CA ILE A 231 8.32 -17.45 -17.97
C ILE A 231 9.41 -16.46 -17.58
N ALA A 232 10.42 -16.89 -16.82
CA ALA A 232 11.56 -16.07 -16.43
C ALA A 232 12.36 -15.56 -17.65
N ARG A 233 12.59 -16.44 -18.66
CA ARG A 233 13.27 -16.05 -19.89
C ARG A 233 12.54 -14.97 -20.66
N GLU A 234 11.21 -15.10 -20.79
CA GLU A 234 10.40 -14.12 -21.53
C GLU A 234 10.34 -12.77 -20.82
N ILE A 235 10.18 -12.77 -19.46
CA ILE A 235 10.24 -11.52 -18.70
C ILE A 235 11.61 -10.86 -18.89
N ALA A 236 12.71 -11.61 -18.72
CA ALA A 236 14.05 -11.09 -18.90
C ALA A 236 14.29 -10.58 -20.33
N ALA A 237 13.79 -11.27 -21.36
CA ALA A 237 13.88 -10.82 -22.74
C ALA A 237 13.08 -9.52 -22.98
N ALA A 238 11.86 -9.43 -22.45
CA ALA A 238 11.02 -8.25 -22.55
C ALA A 238 11.68 -7.03 -21.90
N VAL A 239 12.24 -7.19 -20.71
CA VAL A 239 12.98 -6.13 -20.00
C VAL A 239 14.20 -5.66 -20.79
N ARG A 240 14.99 -6.57 -21.33
CA ARG A 240 16.19 -6.23 -22.12
C ARG A 240 15.89 -5.62 -23.49
N SER A 241 14.74 -5.91 -24.07
CA SER A 241 14.30 -5.35 -25.35
C SER A 241 13.41 -4.13 -25.21
N HIS A 242 13.26 -3.56 -24.01
CA HIS A 242 12.38 -2.42 -23.78
C HIS A 242 12.82 -1.21 -24.60
N LYS A 243 11.92 -0.67 -25.45
CA LYS A 243 12.27 0.34 -26.47
C LYS A 243 12.75 1.67 -25.90
N ARG A 244 12.20 2.12 -24.76
CA ARG A 244 12.54 3.41 -24.14
C ARG A 244 13.86 3.35 -23.34
N GLY A 245 14.17 2.21 -22.74
CA GLY A 245 15.39 2.01 -21.98
C GLY A 245 15.54 0.54 -21.64
N PRO A 246 16.44 -0.21 -22.32
CA PRO A 246 16.69 -1.60 -21.97
C PRO A 246 17.12 -1.75 -20.52
N GLY A 247 16.58 -2.77 -19.84
CA GLY A 247 17.05 -3.22 -18.54
C GLY A 247 18.09 -4.32 -18.67
N ASP A 248 18.51 -4.87 -17.55
CA ASP A 248 19.63 -5.82 -17.47
C ASP A 248 19.26 -7.14 -16.74
N LEU A 249 17.96 -7.37 -16.47
CA LEU A 249 17.48 -8.63 -15.91
C LEU A 249 17.85 -9.83 -16.79
N VAL A 250 18.32 -10.89 -16.16
CA VAL A 250 18.62 -12.17 -16.77
C VAL A 250 17.94 -13.32 -16.01
N GLU A 251 17.81 -14.49 -16.63
CA GLU A 251 17.16 -15.66 -16.00
C GLU A 251 17.83 -16.06 -14.67
N ALA A 252 19.14 -15.86 -14.56
CA ALA A 252 19.88 -16.12 -13.32
C ALA A 252 19.42 -15.26 -12.13
N ASP A 253 18.94 -14.04 -12.36
CA ASP A 253 18.43 -13.18 -11.30
C ASP A 253 17.14 -13.76 -10.70
N PHE A 254 16.26 -14.31 -11.55
CA PHE A 254 15.02 -14.97 -11.12
C PHE A 254 15.34 -16.24 -10.32
N SER A 255 16.21 -17.10 -10.83
CA SER A 255 16.54 -18.37 -10.16
C SER A 255 17.28 -18.17 -8.83
N ALA A 256 17.94 -17.02 -8.64
CA ALA A 256 18.61 -16.64 -7.40
C ALA A 256 17.70 -15.92 -6.40
N TYR A 257 16.49 -15.50 -6.81
CA TYR A 257 15.57 -14.77 -5.93
C TYR A 257 15.00 -15.68 -4.84
N SER A 258 14.94 -15.16 -3.62
CA SER A 258 14.25 -15.77 -2.49
C SER A 258 13.47 -14.73 -1.69
N ALA A 259 12.24 -15.05 -1.32
CA ALA A 259 11.51 -14.31 -0.29
C ALA A 259 12.14 -14.57 1.07
N LYS A 260 11.99 -13.63 2.02
CA LYS A 260 12.58 -13.73 3.34
C LYS A 260 11.53 -13.70 4.44
N GLN A 261 11.76 -14.44 5.50
CA GLN A 261 11.09 -14.25 6.76
C GLN A 261 11.92 -13.28 7.60
N ARG A 262 11.27 -12.27 8.21
CA ARG A 262 11.90 -11.26 9.03
C ARG A 262 11.21 -11.15 10.39
N GLU A 263 11.89 -10.62 11.38
CA GLU A 263 11.28 -10.29 12.67
C GLU A 263 10.38 -9.06 12.52
N PRO A 264 9.09 -9.14 12.92
CA PRO A 264 8.18 -8.00 12.88
C PRO A 264 8.69 -6.86 13.77
N LEU A 265 8.50 -5.61 13.36
CA LEU A 265 8.85 -4.45 14.13
C LEU A 265 7.66 -4.01 15.00
N CYS A 266 7.79 -4.12 16.32
CA CYS A 266 6.73 -3.81 17.26
C CYS A 266 7.12 -2.69 18.22
N GLY A 267 6.13 -1.89 18.64
CA GLY A 267 6.27 -0.84 19.65
C GLY A 267 4.97 -0.65 20.41
N ALA A 268 5.05 0.07 21.54
CA ALA A 268 3.89 0.46 22.32
C ALA A 268 3.27 1.74 21.77
N TYR A 269 1.96 1.85 21.83
CA TYR A 269 1.19 3.08 21.66
C TYR A 269 0.03 3.09 22.66
N ARG A 270 0.05 4.01 23.61
CA ARG A 270 -0.86 4.01 24.77
C ARG A 270 -0.81 2.65 25.47
N ARG A 271 -1.92 1.93 25.52
CA ARG A 271 -2.01 0.57 26.08
C ARG A 271 -1.90 -0.55 25.04
N TRP A 272 -1.72 -0.22 23.77
CA TRP A 272 -1.68 -1.21 22.69
C TRP A 272 -0.26 -1.50 22.24
N LYS A 273 -0.05 -2.71 21.75
CA LYS A 273 1.15 -3.11 21.01
C LYS A 273 0.85 -3.02 19.51
N VAL A 274 1.57 -2.17 18.80
CA VAL A 274 1.45 -1.99 17.35
C VAL A 274 2.62 -2.69 16.69
N CYS A 275 2.35 -3.55 15.70
CA CYS A 275 3.36 -4.32 14.98
C CYS A 275 3.23 -4.10 13.48
N GLY A 276 4.32 -3.75 12.81
CA GLY A 276 4.38 -3.49 11.37
C GLY A 276 5.53 -4.22 10.69
N MET A 277 5.60 -4.05 9.37
CA MET A 277 6.67 -4.61 8.55
C MET A 277 8.00 -3.93 8.85
N PRO A 278 9.09 -4.70 9.09
CA PRO A 278 10.44 -4.15 9.25
C PRO A 278 11.03 -3.73 7.90
N PRO A 279 12.22 -3.07 7.88
CA PRO A 279 12.95 -2.84 6.65
C PRO A 279 13.15 -4.14 5.81
N PRO A 280 13.12 -4.04 4.48
CA PRO A 280 13.25 -2.85 3.65
C PRO A 280 11.99 -1.99 3.60
N SER A 281 10.85 -2.39 4.19
CA SER A 281 9.77 -1.44 4.39
C SER A 281 10.10 -0.46 5.51
N SER A 282 9.88 0.82 5.24
CA SER A 282 9.92 1.87 6.25
C SER A 282 8.57 2.09 6.93
N GLY A 283 7.53 1.35 6.47
CA GLY A 283 6.15 1.55 6.92
C GLY A 283 5.99 1.31 8.41
N GLY A 284 6.36 0.13 8.91
CA GLY A 284 6.25 -0.17 10.33
C GLY A 284 7.08 0.77 11.20
N PHE A 285 8.30 1.11 10.77
CA PHE A 285 9.17 2.04 11.47
C PHE A 285 8.54 3.44 11.60
N ALA A 286 8.10 4.03 10.48
CA ALA A 286 7.61 5.40 10.49
C ALA A 286 6.23 5.52 11.16
N VAL A 287 5.35 4.51 11.04
CA VAL A 287 4.10 4.43 11.80
C VAL A 287 4.38 4.43 13.30
N LEU A 288 5.31 3.59 13.77
CA LEU A 288 5.70 3.54 15.19
C LEU A 288 6.32 4.86 15.68
N GLN A 289 7.12 5.53 14.84
CA GLN A 289 7.66 6.84 15.21
C GLN A 289 6.58 7.91 15.32
N ILE A 290 5.66 7.99 14.34
CA ILE A 290 4.53 8.94 14.40
C ILE A 290 3.72 8.70 15.67
N LEU A 291 3.33 7.47 15.94
CA LEU A 291 2.55 7.11 17.11
C LEU A 291 3.29 7.41 18.42
N GLY A 292 4.57 7.03 18.51
CA GLY A 292 5.38 7.27 19.71
C GLY A 292 5.68 8.74 20.00
N ILE A 293 5.75 9.60 18.96
CA ILE A 293 5.82 11.06 19.09
C ILE A 293 4.46 11.60 19.57
N LEU A 294 3.36 11.17 18.94
CA LEU A 294 2.00 11.59 19.30
C LEU A 294 1.58 11.13 20.69
N GLU A 295 2.16 10.06 21.23
CA GLU A 295 1.89 9.59 22.58
C GLU A 295 2.17 10.64 23.67
N ARG A 296 2.99 11.64 23.37
CA ARG A 296 3.35 12.74 24.29
C ARG A 296 2.30 13.85 24.36
N PHE A 297 1.27 13.78 23.49
CA PHE A 297 0.18 14.75 23.44
C PHE A 297 -1.14 14.09 23.80
N ASP A 298 -2.03 14.83 24.47
CA ASP A 298 -3.37 14.37 24.80
C ASP A 298 -4.32 14.58 23.60
N LEU A 299 -4.23 13.67 22.62
CA LEU A 299 -5.09 13.74 21.43
C LEU A 299 -6.56 13.54 21.75
N ARG A 300 -6.89 12.86 22.87
CA ARG A 300 -8.29 12.59 23.27
C ARG A 300 -9.01 13.86 23.72
N ALA A 301 -8.26 14.86 24.18
CA ALA A 301 -8.80 16.18 24.51
C ALA A 301 -9.08 17.03 23.26
N LEU A 302 -8.56 16.63 22.09
CA LEU A 302 -8.73 17.34 20.83
C LEU A 302 -9.83 16.71 19.98
N LYS A 303 -10.45 17.53 19.11
CA LYS A 303 -11.36 17.01 18.08
C LYS A 303 -10.53 16.49 16.89
N PRO A 304 -10.93 15.35 16.27
CA PRO A 304 -10.22 14.75 15.14
C PRO A 304 -10.00 15.70 13.95
N ASP A 305 -10.92 16.65 13.75
CA ASP A 305 -10.93 17.62 12.67
C ASP A 305 -10.53 19.05 13.13
N SER A 306 -9.83 19.17 14.27
CA SER A 306 -9.28 20.43 14.74
C SER A 306 -7.94 20.77 14.07
N VAL A 307 -7.60 22.06 14.10
CA VAL A 307 -6.32 22.57 13.57
C VAL A 307 -5.16 22.01 14.37
N GLU A 308 -5.32 21.91 15.70
CA GLU A 308 -4.33 21.39 16.63
C GLU A 308 -4.02 19.93 16.36
N ALA A 309 -5.05 19.09 16.15
CA ALA A 309 -4.88 17.69 15.82
C ALA A 309 -4.15 17.52 14.46
N ALA A 310 -4.54 18.29 13.45
CA ALA A 310 -3.91 18.27 12.14
C ALA A 310 -2.44 18.74 12.20
N HIS A 311 -2.16 19.79 12.98
CA HIS A 311 -0.82 20.29 13.22
C HIS A 311 0.06 19.22 13.87
N LEU A 312 -0.34 18.68 15.01
CA LEU A 312 0.44 17.67 15.74
C LEU A 312 0.70 16.43 14.88
N PHE A 313 -0.29 15.97 14.10
CA PHE A 313 -0.13 14.84 13.20
C PHE A 313 0.86 15.15 12.07
N ALA A 314 0.75 16.32 11.44
CA ALA A 314 1.67 16.73 10.37
C ALA A 314 3.10 16.88 10.87
N GLU A 315 3.32 17.50 12.02
CA GLU A 315 4.65 17.69 12.61
C GLU A 315 5.29 16.36 13.03
N SER A 316 4.50 15.43 13.60
CA SER A 316 4.97 14.07 13.91
C SER A 316 5.38 13.32 12.64
N GLY A 317 4.61 13.46 11.55
CA GLY A 317 4.97 12.94 10.24
C GLY A 317 6.29 13.50 9.73
N ARG A 318 6.52 14.84 9.82
CA ARG A 318 7.78 15.48 9.40
C ARG A 318 8.99 14.83 10.08
N LEU A 319 8.92 14.66 11.38
CA LEU A 319 10.00 14.08 12.19
C LEU A 319 10.28 12.64 11.78
N ALA A 320 9.24 11.82 11.64
CA ALA A 320 9.36 10.42 11.25
C ALA A 320 9.93 10.25 9.83
N TYR A 321 9.47 11.08 8.88
CA TYR A 321 10.00 11.03 7.51
C TYR A 321 11.43 11.56 7.39
N ALA A 322 11.83 12.50 8.22
CA ALA A 322 13.22 12.95 8.29
C ALA A 322 14.17 11.80 8.68
N ASP A 323 13.83 11.07 9.74
CA ASP A 323 14.61 9.92 10.18
C ASP A 323 14.57 8.78 9.16
N ARG A 324 13.38 8.47 8.63
CA ARG A 324 13.19 7.47 7.55
C ARG A 324 14.12 7.72 6.36
N ASN A 325 14.17 8.95 5.89
CA ASN A 325 14.89 9.31 4.68
C ASN A 325 16.41 9.20 4.83
N LEU A 326 16.92 9.33 6.04
CA LEU A 326 18.35 9.20 6.34
C LEU A 326 18.75 7.75 6.61
N TYR A 327 17.96 7.02 7.43
CA TYR A 327 18.42 5.77 8.04
C TYR A 327 17.92 4.51 7.37
N ILE A 328 16.74 4.53 6.69
CA ILE A 328 16.08 3.30 6.28
C ILE A 328 16.44 2.88 4.85
N GLY A 329 16.88 1.63 4.72
CA GLY A 329 17.16 0.91 3.48
C GLY A 329 17.02 -0.59 3.67
N ASP A 330 17.49 -1.39 2.72
CA ASP A 330 17.51 -2.85 2.84
C ASP A 330 18.44 -3.29 3.99
N PRO A 331 17.94 -4.01 5.02
CA PRO A 331 18.72 -4.37 6.19
C PRO A 331 19.85 -5.38 5.90
N ASP A 332 19.84 -6.01 4.73
CA ASP A 332 20.94 -6.88 4.29
C ASP A 332 22.16 -6.06 3.81
N PHE A 333 21.97 -4.75 3.57
CA PHE A 333 22.99 -3.81 3.08
C PHE A 333 23.23 -2.62 4.00
N VAL A 334 22.21 -2.25 4.79
CA VAL A 334 22.19 -1.03 5.61
C VAL A 334 21.86 -1.37 7.07
N ARG A 335 22.71 -0.98 7.99
CA ARG A 335 22.46 -1.12 9.43
C ARG A 335 21.80 0.14 9.97
N ALA A 336 20.46 0.18 9.96
CA ALA A 336 19.71 1.24 10.60
C ALA A 336 19.64 1.00 12.12
N PRO A 337 19.85 2.04 12.97
CA PRO A 337 19.78 1.90 14.43
C PRO A 337 18.32 1.90 14.93
N LEU A 338 17.51 0.93 14.47
CA LEU A 338 16.06 0.90 14.68
C LEU A 338 15.66 0.96 16.16
N ALA A 339 16.36 0.20 17.02
CA ALA A 339 16.07 0.18 18.45
C ALA A 339 16.26 1.56 19.09
N ALA A 340 17.34 2.27 18.74
CA ALA A 340 17.60 3.60 19.27
C ALA A 340 16.63 4.66 18.70
N LEU A 341 16.25 4.55 17.43
CA LEU A 341 15.28 5.43 16.78
C LEU A 341 13.84 5.26 17.29
N LEU A 342 13.53 4.12 17.90
CA LEU A 342 12.23 3.81 18.51
C LEU A 342 12.26 3.83 20.04
N GLU A 343 13.41 4.18 20.64
CA GLU A 343 13.51 4.28 22.10
C GLU A 343 12.59 5.39 22.63
N PRO A 344 11.84 5.15 23.72
CA PRO A 344 10.94 6.16 24.31
C PRO A 344 11.58 7.51 24.63
N ARG A 345 12.85 7.51 25.04
CA ARG A 345 13.60 8.74 25.32
C ARG A 345 13.89 9.55 24.05
N TYR A 346 14.27 8.85 22.97
CA TYR A 346 14.48 9.48 21.67
C TYR A 346 13.19 10.07 21.13
N LEU A 347 12.10 9.31 21.12
CA LEU A 347 10.78 9.77 20.68
C LEU A 347 10.28 10.96 21.51
N ALA A 348 10.52 10.96 22.81
CA ALA A 348 10.20 12.11 23.68
C ALA A 348 11.04 13.35 23.34
N ALA A 349 12.32 13.19 23.02
CA ALA A 349 13.16 14.28 22.57
C ALA A 349 12.70 14.85 21.21
N ARG A 350 12.30 13.97 20.28
CA ARG A 350 11.71 14.39 19.00
C ARG A 350 10.40 15.15 19.20
N ALA A 351 9.51 14.67 20.08
CA ALA A 351 8.23 15.34 20.37
C ALA A 351 8.41 16.76 20.93
N LYS A 352 9.46 17.02 21.71
CA LYS A 352 9.77 18.35 22.24
C LYS A 352 10.14 19.40 21.16
N LEU A 353 10.44 18.95 19.93
CA LEU A 353 10.71 19.86 18.81
C LEU A 353 9.41 20.42 18.20
N ILE A 354 8.27 19.85 18.53
CA ILE A 354 6.96 20.34 18.05
C ILE A 354 6.54 21.53 18.91
N ASP A 355 6.52 22.70 18.30
CA ASP A 355 5.91 23.90 18.88
C ASP A 355 4.40 23.83 18.65
N PRO A 356 3.55 23.92 19.68
CA PRO A 356 2.09 23.77 19.50
C PRO A 356 1.43 24.88 18.68
N LEU A 357 2.12 26.00 18.42
CA LEU A 357 1.59 27.18 17.73
C LEU A 357 2.26 27.43 16.37
N HIS A 358 3.44 26.84 16.12
CA HIS A 358 4.20 27.12 14.90
C HIS A 358 4.72 25.83 14.25
N SER A 359 4.58 25.75 12.94
CA SER A 359 5.17 24.65 12.17
C SER A 359 6.69 24.76 12.11
N MET A 360 7.39 23.62 12.26
CA MET A 360 8.83 23.55 12.05
C MET A 360 9.25 23.66 10.58
N GLY A 361 8.29 23.72 9.65
CA GLY A 361 8.53 23.76 8.21
C GLY A 361 9.12 22.45 7.68
N ARG A 362 10.43 22.25 7.81
CA ARG A 362 11.11 21.00 7.44
C ARG A 362 11.94 20.47 8.61
N ALA A 363 11.67 19.24 8.99
CA ALA A 363 12.40 18.55 10.04
C ALA A 363 13.77 18.05 9.56
N ARG A 364 14.76 18.10 10.44
CA ARG A 364 16.02 17.38 10.25
C ARG A 364 15.93 16.01 10.90
N ALA A 365 16.65 15.03 10.34
CA ALA A 365 16.81 13.74 10.99
C ALA A 365 17.49 13.93 12.35
N GLY A 366 17.04 13.15 13.33
CA GLY A 366 17.63 13.18 14.67
C GLY A 366 18.88 12.32 14.75
N ASP A 367 19.61 12.47 15.85
CA ASP A 367 20.74 11.62 16.22
C ASP A 367 20.33 10.70 17.39
N PRO A 368 20.14 9.40 17.14
CA PRO A 368 19.70 8.46 18.18
C PRO A 368 20.86 7.97 19.09
N GLY A 369 21.73 8.85 19.52
CA GLY A 369 22.79 8.52 20.47
C GLY A 369 24.22 8.67 19.95
N GLY A 370 24.49 9.68 19.12
CA GLY A 370 25.84 9.99 18.64
C GLY A 370 26.35 9.03 17.57
N VAL A 371 25.44 8.30 16.92
CA VAL A 371 25.77 7.46 15.76
C VAL A 371 25.93 8.38 14.56
N ALA A 372 27.15 8.87 14.34
CA ALA A 372 27.48 9.62 13.13
C ALA A 372 27.06 8.81 11.90
N THR A 373 26.08 9.30 11.14
CA THR A 373 25.64 8.60 9.94
C THR A 373 26.65 8.80 8.84
N SER A 374 27.05 7.69 8.23
CA SER A 374 27.81 7.70 6.99
C SER A 374 26.93 7.92 5.76
N TYR A 375 25.61 8.18 5.94
CA TYR A 375 24.63 8.28 4.86
C TYR A 375 24.21 9.73 4.59
N GLY A 376 23.92 10.03 3.31
CA GLY A 376 23.25 11.24 2.82
C GLY A 376 21.73 11.08 2.83
N LEU A 377 20.99 12.19 2.77
CA LEU A 377 19.53 12.21 2.69
C LEU A 377 19.05 11.71 1.33
N ALA A 378 17.95 10.97 1.28
CA ALA A 378 17.29 10.57 0.05
C ALA A 378 15.80 10.84 0.09
N GLU A 379 15.29 11.53 -0.91
CA GLU A 379 13.86 11.75 -1.12
C GLU A 379 13.43 11.11 -2.46
N PRO A 380 13.21 9.78 -2.50
CA PRO A 380 12.75 9.13 -3.72
C PRO A 380 11.29 9.50 -4.01
N LEU A 381 10.91 9.40 -5.28
CA LEU A 381 9.55 9.60 -5.74
C LEU A 381 8.83 8.23 -5.76
N GLU A 382 7.96 7.95 -4.79
CA GLU A 382 7.07 6.78 -4.81
C GLU A 382 5.67 7.20 -5.31
N LEU A 383 5.07 6.43 -6.20
CA LEU A 383 3.78 6.74 -6.83
C LEU A 383 2.64 5.91 -6.22
N PRO A 384 1.38 6.42 -6.26
CA PRO A 384 0.27 5.76 -5.58
C PRO A 384 -0.39 4.68 -6.45
N ALA A 385 0.17 3.48 -6.53
CA ALA A 385 -0.56 2.25 -6.87
C ALA A 385 -0.43 1.30 -5.67
N THR A 386 -0.74 0.06 -5.74
CA THR A 386 -0.70 -0.87 -4.59
C THR A 386 -2.10 -1.38 -4.24
N SER A 387 -2.20 -2.59 -3.73
CA SER A 387 -3.39 -3.14 -3.09
C SER A 387 -3.09 -3.56 -1.67
N HIS A 388 -4.10 -3.55 -0.79
CA HIS A 388 -3.99 -4.09 0.56
C HIS A 388 -5.12 -5.06 0.84
N VAL A 389 -4.83 -6.07 1.67
CA VAL A 389 -5.78 -7.10 2.10
C VAL A 389 -5.65 -7.28 3.61
N SER A 390 -6.77 -7.22 4.31
CA SER A 390 -6.89 -7.57 5.73
C SER A 390 -7.79 -8.78 5.89
N ILE A 391 -7.33 -9.80 6.61
CA ILE A 391 -8.07 -11.04 6.84
C ILE A 391 -7.95 -11.45 8.30
N VAL A 392 -9.05 -11.94 8.84
CA VAL A 392 -9.07 -12.73 10.08
C VAL A 392 -9.91 -13.97 9.82
N ASP A 393 -9.36 -15.17 10.11
CA ASP A 393 -10.08 -16.43 9.94
C ASP A 393 -10.85 -16.86 11.20
N ALA A 394 -11.59 -17.95 11.11
CA ALA A 394 -12.43 -18.45 12.21
C ALA A 394 -11.64 -18.95 13.44
N GLU A 395 -10.34 -19.22 13.29
CA GLU A 395 -9.44 -19.61 14.37
C GLU A 395 -8.78 -18.39 15.02
N GLY A 396 -9.00 -17.18 14.46
CA GLY A 396 -8.41 -15.94 14.91
C GLY A 396 -7.02 -15.66 14.34
N ASN A 397 -6.53 -16.49 13.40
CA ASN A 397 -5.33 -16.15 12.64
C ASN A 397 -5.60 -14.95 11.77
N ALA A 398 -4.59 -14.12 11.56
CA ALA A 398 -4.75 -12.89 10.79
C ALA A 398 -3.65 -12.68 9.76
N VAL A 399 -4.02 -12.06 8.65
CA VAL A 399 -3.11 -11.60 7.62
C VAL A 399 -3.35 -10.13 7.31
N ALA A 400 -2.27 -9.34 7.29
CA ALA A 400 -2.19 -8.04 6.66
C ALA A 400 -1.20 -8.15 5.49
N LEU A 401 -1.69 -8.09 4.24
CA LEU A 401 -0.88 -8.21 3.03
C LEU A 401 -0.97 -6.92 2.23
N THR A 402 0.18 -6.35 1.87
CA THR A 402 0.26 -5.20 0.94
C THR A 402 1.13 -5.59 -0.24
N ALA A 403 0.58 -5.55 -1.45
CA ALA A 403 1.23 -5.94 -2.69
C ALA A 403 1.22 -4.81 -3.72
N SER A 404 2.26 -4.73 -4.55
CA SER A 404 2.46 -3.61 -5.48
C SER A 404 3.16 -4.03 -6.77
N VAL A 405 2.91 -3.25 -7.82
CA VAL A 405 3.78 -3.13 -9.01
C VAL A 405 4.41 -1.72 -9.08
N GLU A 406 4.30 -0.92 -8.04
CA GLU A 406 4.71 0.44 -7.73
C GLU A 406 3.78 1.48 -8.37
N ALA A 407 3.99 1.94 -9.60
CA ALA A 407 3.10 2.88 -10.30
C ALA A 407 1.91 2.15 -10.92
N ALA A 408 0.86 2.91 -11.28
CA ALA A 408 -0.26 2.32 -12.02
C ALA A 408 0.24 1.60 -13.28
N PHE A 409 -0.06 0.30 -13.40
CA PHE A 409 0.43 -0.60 -14.46
C PHE A 409 1.96 -0.82 -14.47
N GLY A 410 2.65 -0.59 -13.38
CA GLY A 410 4.09 -0.79 -13.25
C GLY A 410 4.89 -0.01 -14.29
N ASN A 411 5.80 -0.68 -15.02
CA ASN A 411 6.54 -0.09 -16.14
C ASN A 411 5.72 -0.05 -17.46
N ARG A 412 4.43 -0.38 -17.44
CA ARG A 412 3.45 -0.48 -18.55
C ARG A 412 3.71 -1.63 -19.52
N GLN A 413 4.73 -2.45 -19.30
CA GLN A 413 4.99 -3.60 -20.14
C GLN A 413 4.20 -4.81 -19.65
N MET A 414 3.37 -5.37 -20.53
CA MET A 414 2.54 -6.53 -20.24
C MET A 414 3.16 -7.80 -20.85
N VAL A 415 3.50 -8.77 -20.01
CA VAL A 415 4.07 -10.06 -20.40
C VAL A 415 3.16 -11.17 -19.92
N ARG A 416 2.79 -12.11 -20.80
CA ARG A 416 1.91 -13.25 -20.45
C ARG A 416 0.68 -12.89 -19.62
N GLY A 417 0.08 -11.74 -19.91
CA GLY A 417 -1.18 -11.31 -19.30
C GLY A 417 -1.04 -10.59 -17.96
N PHE A 418 0.15 -10.27 -17.48
CA PHE A 418 0.38 -9.46 -16.28
C PHE A 418 1.41 -8.35 -16.52
N PHE A 419 1.35 -7.29 -15.72
CA PHE A 419 2.31 -6.18 -15.80
C PHE A 419 3.59 -6.47 -15.03
N LEU A 420 4.70 -5.93 -15.53
CA LEU A 420 5.97 -5.89 -14.83
C LEU A 420 6.02 -4.64 -13.94
N ASN A 421 6.63 -4.80 -12.77
CA ASN A 421 6.81 -3.70 -11.83
C ASN A 421 7.76 -2.62 -12.36
N ASN A 422 7.71 -1.44 -11.74
CA ASN A 422 8.75 -0.41 -11.84
C ASN A 422 9.38 -0.13 -10.46
N GLU A 423 9.45 -1.13 -9.63
CA GLU A 423 9.76 -1.02 -8.20
C GLU A 423 11.16 -0.47 -7.92
N LEU A 424 12.12 -0.64 -8.87
CA LEU A 424 13.48 -0.12 -8.68
C LEU A 424 13.53 1.42 -8.67
N THR A 425 12.47 2.10 -9.12
CA THR A 425 12.38 3.56 -9.01
C THR A 425 12.14 4.06 -7.58
N ASP A 426 11.83 3.14 -6.65
CA ASP A 426 11.80 3.43 -5.20
C ASP A 426 13.19 3.56 -4.58
N PHE A 427 14.25 3.15 -5.27
CA PHE A 427 15.58 3.56 -4.89
C PHE A 427 15.79 5.07 -5.05
N SER A 428 16.77 5.61 -4.35
CA SER A 428 17.26 6.96 -4.66
C SER A 428 17.84 6.97 -6.06
N TRP A 429 17.42 7.94 -6.88
CA TRP A 429 17.97 8.12 -8.24
C TRP A 429 19.34 8.77 -8.20
N VAL A 430 19.66 9.49 -7.09
CA VAL A 430 20.98 10.03 -6.81
C VAL A 430 21.65 9.10 -5.79
N PRO A 431 22.81 8.49 -6.11
CA PRO A 431 23.45 7.50 -5.23
C PRO A 431 24.16 8.11 -4.02
N GLU A 432 24.50 9.38 -4.09
CA GLU A 432 25.27 10.11 -3.08
C GLU A 432 24.69 11.51 -2.88
N GLU A 433 24.77 12.05 -1.66
CA GLU A 433 24.45 13.43 -1.32
C GLU A 433 25.49 13.97 -0.34
N ASP A 434 26.00 15.16 -0.60
CA ASP A 434 27.09 15.79 0.16
C ASP A 434 28.33 14.88 0.33
N GLY A 435 28.68 14.12 -0.73
CA GLY A 435 29.81 13.17 -0.72
C GLY A 435 29.59 11.91 0.14
N LYS A 436 28.36 11.68 0.60
CA LYS A 436 27.99 10.49 1.39
C LYS A 436 27.05 9.59 0.57
N PRO A 437 27.23 8.27 0.62
CA PRO A 437 26.31 7.34 -0.03
C PRO A 437 24.93 7.42 0.61
N VAL A 438 23.88 7.33 -0.20
CA VAL A 438 22.50 7.28 0.29
C VAL A 438 22.16 5.85 0.73
N ALA A 439 21.55 5.69 1.91
CA ALA A 439 21.17 4.37 2.42
C ALA A 439 20.30 3.57 1.44
N ASN A 440 19.37 4.25 0.75
CA ASN A 440 18.48 3.64 -0.24
C ASN A 440 19.00 3.80 -1.69
N ARG A 441 20.33 3.82 -1.93
CA ARG A 441 20.88 3.80 -3.30
C ARG A 441 20.75 2.44 -3.95
N VAL A 442 20.75 2.41 -5.28
CA VAL A 442 20.79 1.14 -6.05
C VAL A 442 22.08 0.38 -5.78
N GLU A 443 21.98 -0.90 -5.48
CA GLU A 443 23.08 -1.86 -5.42
C GLU A 443 22.61 -3.21 -5.97
N ALA A 444 23.53 -4.02 -6.50
CA ALA A 444 23.23 -5.35 -7.03
C ALA A 444 22.51 -6.22 -5.99
N LYS A 445 21.40 -6.85 -6.37
CA LYS A 445 20.57 -7.74 -5.53
C LYS A 445 19.89 -7.07 -4.30
N LYS A 446 20.05 -5.77 -4.12
CA LYS A 446 19.41 -5.00 -3.05
C LYS A 446 17.92 -4.81 -3.32
N ARG A 447 17.14 -4.73 -2.25
CA ARG A 447 15.72 -4.39 -2.26
C ARG A 447 15.54 -2.88 -2.11
N PRO A 448 14.72 -2.22 -2.92
CA PRO A 448 14.40 -0.81 -2.71
C PRO A 448 13.58 -0.63 -1.43
N ARG A 449 13.79 0.51 -0.76
CA ARG A 449 12.94 0.90 0.38
C ARG A 449 11.49 0.99 -0.06
N SER A 450 10.56 0.61 0.83
CA SER A 450 9.12 0.71 0.62
C SER A 450 8.46 1.56 1.70
N SER A 451 7.28 2.10 1.40
CA SER A 451 6.35 2.71 2.37
C SER A 451 5.15 1.82 2.71
N MET A 452 5.05 0.62 2.14
CA MET A 452 3.98 -0.33 2.46
C MET A 452 3.97 -0.65 3.95
N ALA A 453 2.82 -0.49 4.60
CA ALA A 453 2.68 -0.56 6.05
C ALA A 453 1.55 -1.51 6.48
N PRO A 454 1.61 -2.81 6.12
CA PRO A 454 0.72 -3.77 6.76
C PRO A 454 0.96 -3.75 8.27
N THR A 455 -0.11 -3.68 9.07
CA THR A 455 -0.02 -3.45 10.51
C THR A 455 -1.04 -4.29 11.27
N LEU A 456 -0.62 -4.87 12.39
CA LEU A 456 -1.47 -5.52 13.38
C LEU A 456 -1.36 -4.81 14.73
N VAL A 457 -2.49 -4.69 15.43
CA VAL A 457 -2.56 -4.08 16.76
C VAL A 457 -3.10 -5.09 17.76
N PHE A 458 -2.47 -5.15 18.92
CA PHE A 458 -2.83 -6.05 20.02
C PHE A 458 -3.13 -5.25 21.28
N ASP A 459 -4.04 -5.77 22.12
CA ASP A 459 -4.31 -5.22 23.43
C ASP A 459 -3.22 -5.58 24.47
N GLU A 460 -3.37 -5.09 25.69
CA GLU A 460 -2.45 -5.35 26.82
C GLU A 460 -2.30 -6.84 27.15
N LYS A 461 -3.27 -7.65 26.79
CA LYS A 461 -3.27 -9.11 26.99
C LYS A 461 -2.71 -9.88 25.79
N GLY A 462 -2.20 -9.17 24.78
CA GLY A 462 -1.70 -9.79 23.55
C GLY A 462 -2.78 -10.30 22.59
N LYS A 463 -4.06 -9.91 22.81
CA LYS A 463 -5.16 -10.30 21.94
C LYS A 463 -5.21 -9.38 20.73
N LEU A 464 -5.33 -9.95 19.54
CA LEU A 464 -5.46 -9.20 18.29
C LEU A 464 -6.69 -8.28 18.34
N THR A 465 -6.47 -6.99 18.09
CA THR A 465 -7.49 -5.93 18.14
C THR A 465 -7.77 -5.35 16.76
N MET A 466 -6.74 -5.17 15.91
CA MET A 466 -6.90 -4.57 14.59
C MET A 466 -5.94 -5.19 13.59
N VAL A 467 -6.40 -5.32 12.34
CA VAL A 467 -5.62 -5.62 11.14
C VAL A 467 -5.85 -4.49 10.16
N ILE A 468 -4.80 -3.86 9.64
CA ILE A 468 -4.95 -2.67 8.79
C ILE A 468 -3.77 -2.47 7.84
N GLY A 469 -4.05 -1.84 6.72
CA GLY A 469 -3.08 -1.30 5.78
C GLY A 469 -3.74 -0.54 4.65
N SER A 470 -2.93 0.02 3.77
CA SER A 470 -3.40 0.88 2.68
C SER A 470 -2.47 0.82 1.48
N PRO A 471 -2.95 0.99 0.26
CA PRO A 471 -2.18 1.53 -0.85
C PRO A 471 -2.00 3.06 -0.71
N GLY A 472 -1.13 3.64 -1.56
CA GLY A 472 -0.99 5.11 -1.62
C GLY A 472 0.44 5.64 -1.72
N GLY A 473 1.43 4.81 -2.11
CA GLY A 473 2.83 5.21 -2.22
C GLY A 473 3.37 5.74 -0.89
N HIS A 474 4.13 6.82 -0.91
CA HIS A 474 4.68 7.46 0.30
C HIS A 474 3.63 7.80 1.37
N SER A 475 2.38 8.09 1.00
CA SER A 475 1.34 8.51 1.93
C SER A 475 0.74 7.35 2.73
N ILE A 476 1.03 6.10 2.39
CA ILE A 476 0.55 4.89 3.10
C ILE A 476 0.81 5.01 4.60
N ILE A 477 1.98 5.45 4.99
CA ILE A 477 2.41 5.61 6.40
C ILE A 477 1.43 6.53 7.14
N ASN A 478 1.13 7.71 6.56
CA ASN A 478 0.21 8.67 7.15
C ASN A 478 -1.22 8.12 7.21
N TYR A 479 -1.67 7.41 6.15
CA TYR A 479 -3.01 6.83 6.12
C TYR A 479 -3.20 5.79 7.22
N VAL A 480 -2.24 4.88 7.38
CA VAL A 480 -2.29 3.83 8.41
C VAL A 480 -2.18 4.45 9.81
N ALA A 481 -1.20 5.34 10.05
CA ALA A 481 -1.02 5.98 11.34
C ALA A 481 -2.25 6.80 11.77
N LEU A 482 -2.84 7.61 10.86
CA LEU A 482 -4.02 8.41 11.16
C LEU A 482 -5.24 7.53 11.47
N THR A 483 -5.42 6.43 10.73
CA THR A 483 -6.54 5.52 10.98
C THR A 483 -6.39 4.81 12.32
N ILE A 484 -5.16 4.43 12.72
CA ILE A 484 -4.89 3.89 14.06
C ILE A 484 -5.25 4.91 15.14
N VAL A 485 -4.86 6.17 14.98
CA VAL A 485 -5.20 7.26 15.91
C VAL A 485 -6.72 7.47 15.97
N ASN A 486 -7.40 7.50 14.81
CA ASN A 486 -8.86 7.66 14.73
C ASN A 486 -9.60 6.58 15.55
N VAL A 487 -9.17 5.33 15.45
CA VAL A 487 -9.79 4.21 16.17
C VAL A 487 -9.39 4.22 17.65
N LEU A 488 -8.08 4.37 17.97
CA LEU A 488 -7.57 4.12 19.32
C LEU A 488 -7.69 5.33 20.26
N ASP A 489 -7.52 6.55 19.77
CA ASP A 489 -7.63 7.76 20.58
C ASP A 489 -9.02 8.39 20.49
N TRP A 490 -9.65 8.45 19.32
CA TRP A 490 -10.93 9.10 19.12
C TRP A 490 -12.13 8.15 19.10
N GLY A 491 -11.90 6.83 19.20
CA GLY A 491 -12.97 5.84 19.36
C GLY A 491 -13.89 5.70 18.15
N MET A 492 -13.42 6.08 16.95
CA MET A 492 -14.20 5.87 15.72
C MET A 492 -14.33 4.37 15.43
N ASP A 493 -15.47 3.95 14.88
CA ASP A 493 -15.51 2.62 14.27
C ASP A 493 -14.58 2.57 13.04
N ILE A 494 -14.31 1.35 12.57
CA ILE A 494 -13.31 1.16 11.50
C ILE A 494 -13.71 1.82 10.18
N GLN A 495 -15.00 1.84 9.83
CA GLN A 495 -15.47 2.48 8.60
C GLN A 495 -15.39 4.00 8.70
N GLN A 496 -15.81 4.58 9.81
CA GLN A 496 -15.67 6.02 10.09
C GLN A 496 -14.20 6.45 10.03
N ALA A 497 -13.30 5.68 10.66
CA ALA A 497 -11.87 5.95 10.66
C ALA A 497 -11.26 5.87 9.25
N ILE A 498 -11.73 4.93 8.43
CA ILE A 498 -11.32 4.76 7.04
C ILE A 498 -11.86 5.87 6.15
N ASP A 499 -13.08 6.33 6.34
CA ASP A 499 -13.71 7.39 5.54
C ASP A 499 -13.31 8.82 5.99
N ALA A 500 -12.69 8.95 7.17
CA ALA A 500 -12.21 10.24 7.68
C ALA A 500 -11.27 10.93 6.67
N PRO A 501 -11.28 12.27 6.58
CA PRO A 501 -10.41 13.02 5.69
C PRO A 501 -8.93 12.71 5.90
N ARG A 502 -8.16 12.62 4.81
CA ARG A 502 -6.72 12.41 4.87
C ARG A 502 -5.99 13.73 5.10
N MET A 503 -5.01 13.70 5.97
CA MET A 503 -4.11 14.81 6.26
C MET A 503 -2.76 14.27 6.75
N GLY A 504 -1.70 15.08 6.63
CA GLY A 504 -0.38 14.72 7.13
C GLY A 504 0.75 15.46 6.42
N SER A 505 1.98 15.12 6.75
CA SER A 505 3.16 15.61 6.05
C SER A 505 4.19 14.50 5.87
N ARG A 506 4.91 14.57 4.76
CA ARG A 506 6.04 13.69 4.42
C ARG A 506 7.37 14.45 4.50
N ASN A 507 7.46 15.38 5.46
CA ASN A 507 8.55 16.35 5.63
C ASN A 507 8.64 17.42 4.54
N GLY A 508 7.55 17.64 3.81
CA GLY A 508 7.32 18.70 2.85
C GLY A 508 6.07 19.51 3.21
N PRO A 509 5.24 19.91 2.26
CA PRO A 509 3.97 20.56 2.56
C PRO A 509 3.08 19.70 3.47
N THR A 510 2.23 20.34 4.27
CA THR A 510 1.12 19.68 4.93
C THR A 510 0.04 19.42 3.89
N GLU A 511 -0.27 18.15 3.67
CA GLU A 511 -1.23 17.70 2.66
C GLU A 511 -2.60 17.54 3.30
N LEU A 512 -3.62 18.11 2.65
CA LEU A 512 -5.03 18.02 3.03
C LEU A 512 -5.83 17.45 1.86
N GLU A 513 -6.75 16.54 2.15
CA GLU A 513 -7.57 15.90 1.13
C GLU A 513 -8.57 16.87 0.52
N ARG A 514 -8.53 17.00 -0.82
CA ARG A 514 -9.46 17.80 -1.61
C ARG A 514 -10.88 17.26 -1.55
N GLY A 515 -11.85 18.17 -1.52
CA GLY A 515 -13.28 17.82 -1.51
C GLY A 515 -13.80 17.39 -0.13
N THR A 516 -12.98 17.49 0.93
CA THR A 516 -13.37 17.11 2.28
C THR A 516 -13.35 18.30 3.26
N LYS A 517 -13.86 18.09 4.48
CA LYS A 517 -13.79 19.10 5.53
C LYS A 517 -12.36 19.49 5.93
N ALA A 518 -11.36 18.66 5.63
CA ALA A 518 -9.96 18.97 5.92
C ALA A 518 -9.48 20.24 5.19
N GLU A 519 -10.01 20.60 4.02
CA GLU A 519 -9.65 21.83 3.31
C GLU A 519 -9.85 23.10 4.15
N ARG A 520 -10.83 23.08 5.04
CA ARG A 520 -11.16 24.24 5.90
C ARG A 520 -10.06 24.56 6.91
N LEU A 521 -9.15 23.60 7.16
CA LEU A 521 -8.02 23.79 8.08
C LEU A 521 -6.89 24.61 7.46
N ALA A 522 -6.82 24.72 6.12
CA ALA A 522 -5.71 25.33 5.41
C ALA A 522 -5.38 26.76 5.90
N PRO A 523 -6.33 27.73 6.00
CA PRO A 523 -5.98 29.09 6.40
C PRO A 523 -5.45 29.19 7.84
N ALA A 524 -5.87 28.29 8.72
CA ALA A 524 -5.39 28.27 10.10
C ALA A 524 -4.01 27.63 10.20
N LEU A 525 -3.76 26.55 9.49
CA LEU A 525 -2.44 25.92 9.38
C LEU A 525 -1.41 26.87 8.73
N GLU A 526 -1.80 27.62 7.69
CA GLU A 526 -0.94 28.61 7.07
C GLU A 526 -0.55 29.73 8.05
N ARG A 527 -1.46 30.20 8.91
CA ARG A 527 -1.13 31.15 9.99
C ARG A 527 -0.15 30.59 11.02
N MET A 528 -0.12 29.26 11.20
CA MET A 528 0.89 28.57 12.01
C MET A 528 2.21 28.34 11.26
N GLY A 529 2.34 28.83 10.02
CA GLY A 529 3.56 28.70 9.21
C GLY A 529 3.67 27.40 8.40
N HIS A 530 2.59 26.61 8.28
CA HIS A 530 2.59 25.46 7.36
C HIS A 530 2.55 25.93 5.90
N SER A 531 3.37 25.30 5.05
CA SER A 531 3.08 25.25 3.62
C SER A 531 1.99 24.20 3.41
N VAL A 532 0.81 24.60 2.91
CA VAL A 532 -0.32 23.69 2.73
C VAL A 532 -0.49 23.30 1.28
N ARG A 533 -0.81 22.04 1.01
CA ARG A 533 -1.16 21.51 -0.31
C ARG A 533 -2.49 20.75 -0.25
N ILE A 534 -3.49 21.25 -0.96
CA ILE A 534 -4.78 20.56 -1.13
C ILE A 534 -4.70 19.71 -2.39
N ARG A 535 -4.90 18.38 -2.25
CA ARG A 535 -4.81 17.45 -3.38
C ARG A 535 -5.81 16.29 -3.23
N PRO A 536 -6.19 15.61 -4.33
CA PRO A 536 -6.86 14.32 -4.22
C PRO A 536 -5.96 13.32 -3.50
N GLU A 537 -6.51 12.52 -2.60
CA GLU A 537 -5.79 11.45 -1.94
C GLU A 537 -6.15 10.09 -2.56
N ALA A 538 -5.18 9.19 -2.60
CA ALA A 538 -5.28 7.90 -3.27
C ALA A 538 -5.29 6.73 -2.28
N SER A 539 -5.81 6.94 -1.06
CA SER A 539 -5.90 5.84 -0.09
C SER A 539 -6.85 4.74 -0.59
N GLY A 540 -6.73 3.60 0.00
CA GLY A 540 -7.57 2.43 -0.24
C GLY A 540 -7.44 1.53 0.98
N LEU A 541 -7.69 2.13 2.14
CA LEU A 541 -7.58 1.45 3.43
C LEU A 541 -8.53 0.26 3.49
N HIS A 542 -8.02 -0.85 3.99
CA HIS A 542 -8.79 -2.01 4.36
C HIS A 542 -8.44 -2.36 5.79
N GLY A 543 -9.44 -2.43 6.66
CA GLY A 543 -9.23 -2.65 8.08
C GLY A 543 -10.26 -3.57 8.70
N ILE A 544 -9.84 -4.29 9.72
CA ILE A 544 -10.69 -5.14 10.57
C ILE A 544 -10.39 -4.78 12.01
N VAL A 545 -11.44 -4.58 12.80
CA VAL A 545 -11.34 -4.31 14.25
C VAL A 545 -12.17 -5.33 15.01
N ARG A 546 -11.64 -5.80 16.14
CA ARG A 546 -12.37 -6.70 17.05
C ARG A 546 -13.49 -5.96 17.74
N THR A 547 -14.67 -6.58 17.76
CA THR A 547 -15.84 -6.14 18.52
C THR A 547 -16.07 -7.03 19.74
N ALA A 548 -17.11 -6.75 20.52
CA ALA A 548 -17.50 -7.60 21.64
C ALA A 548 -17.94 -9.00 21.18
N THR A 549 -18.52 -9.12 19.98
CA THR A 549 -19.12 -10.36 19.47
C THR A 549 -18.43 -10.95 18.24
N GLY A 550 -17.34 -10.33 17.77
CA GLY A 550 -16.65 -10.79 16.57
C GLY A 550 -15.76 -9.71 15.95
N TRP A 551 -16.00 -9.37 14.71
CA TRP A 551 -15.17 -8.48 13.89
C TRP A 551 -16.01 -7.45 13.15
N ALA A 552 -15.50 -6.24 13.01
CA ALA A 552 -16.04 -5.20 12.14
C ALA A 552 -15.02 -4.92 11.04
N GLY A 553 -15.44 -5.01 9.78
CA GLY A 553 -14.62 -4.75 8.60
C GLY A 553 -15.01 -3.45 7.91
N GLY A 554 -14.01 -2.65 7.49
CA GLY A 554 -14.20 -1.42 6.73
C GLY A 554 -13.33 -1.40 5.49
N ALA A 555 -13.86 -0.84 4.38
CA ALA A 555 -13.16 -0.66 3.13
C ALA A 555 -13.29 0.79 2.65
N ASP A 556 -12.23 1.34 2.07
CA ASP A 556 -12.14 2.74 1.66
C ASP A 556 -13.07 3.04 0.48
N SER A 557 -14.02 3.93 0.70
CA SER A 557 -14.98 4.39 -0.32
C SER A 557 -14.34 5.13 -1.51
N ARG A 558 -13.05 5.52 -1.40
CA ARG A 558 -12.28 6.13 -2.50
C ARG A 558 -11.87 5.11 -3.57
N ARG A 559 -12.05 3.82 -3.29
CA ARG A 559 -11.79 2.70 -4.21
C ARG A 559 -12.99 1.74 -4.25
N GLU A 560 -12.80 0.57 -4.83
CA GLU A 560 -13.86 -0.42 -5.09
C GLU A 560 -13.85 -1.57 -4.06
N GLY A 561 -13.16 -1.38 -2.94
CA GLY A 561 -12.99 -2.39 -1.90
C GLY A 561 -14.28 -2.73 -1.17
N VAL A 562 -14.33 -3.95 -0.63
CA VAL A 562 -15.45 -4.46 0.17
C VAL A 562 -14.96 -5.29 1.35
N ALA A 563 -15.78 -5.35 2.40
CA ALA A 563 -15.65 -6.29 3.51
C ALA A 563 -16.69 -7.41 3.36
N LEU A 564 -16.27 -8.66 3.55
CA LEU A 564 -17.12 -9.85 3.57
C LEU A 564 -16.80 -10.67 4.83
N GLY A 565 -17.83 -11.06 5.57
CA GLY A 565 -17.66 -11.86 6.78
C GLY A 565 -18.86 -12.79 7.03
N ASP A 566 -18.75 -13.64 8.09
CA ASP A 566 -19.76 -14.67 8.46
C ASP A 566 -19.90 -14.80 9.98
#